data_54fb7f812fe779a5440f3f55a6c237d4
#
_entry.id   54fb7f812fe779a5440f3f55a6c237d4
#
_cell.length_a   1.000
_cell.length_b   1.000
_cell.length_c   1.000
_cell.angle_alpha   90.00
_cell.angle_beta   90.00
_cell.angle_gamma   90.00
#
_symmetry.space_group_name_H-M   'P 1'
#
loop_
_entity.id
_entity.type
_entity.pdbx_description
1 polymer ?
#
loop_
_entity_poly.entity_id
_entity_poly.type
_entity_poly.pdbx_seq_one_letter_code
_entity_poly.pdbx_strand_id
1 'polypeptide(L)'
;MSSRYHGNNSETDWQLIQRLLNYCLRYKVLVTASLILLLPASISGTIQPLLIGQAISLILGEETWLFLQQISLSQGLNILAIILTLTIIIQLIFVSMQGFLVQKLGQQITADIRNDLFNHVLSLGINFFDSTPVGKLITRLTSDVEALGDVFSTGAIGVISDLFSILIIAITMFSLQWQLGLILILMMLPCLLYTSDAADED
;
A
#
# COMPACT_ATOMS: atom_id res chain seq x y z
N MET A 1 -13.72 39.38 13.53
CA MET A 1 -12.84 39.60 12.39
C MET A 1 -12.32 38.22 11.95
N SER A 2 -13.21 37.41 11.42
CA SER A 2 -12.93 35.99 11.04
C SER A 2 -13.70 35.75 9.74
N SER A 3 -13.08 36.07 8.62
CA SER A 3 -13.61 35.67 7.32
C SER A 3 -12.62 36.09 6.24
N ARG A 4 -11.61 35.24 6.00
CA ARG A 4 -10.86 35.25 4.72
C ARG A 4 -9.82 34.10 4.68
N TYR A 5 -10.29 32.83 4.71
CA TYR A 5 -9.49 31.68 4.32
C TYR A 5 -10.39 30.66 3.62
N HIS A 6 -11.11 31.10 2.60
CA HIS A 6 -11.75 30.19 1.65
C HIS A 6 -11.49 30.74 0.26
N GLY A 7 -10.37 30.36 -0.30
CA GLY A 7 -9.98 30.73 -1.67
C GLY A 7 -8.73 29.99 -2.07
N ASN A 8 -8.85 28.98 -2.90
CA ASN A 8 -7.78 28.35 -3.66
C ASN A 8 -7.00 27.19 -3.01
N ASN A 9 -7.67 26.28 -2.30
CA ASN A 9 -6.99 25.13 -1.70
C ASN A 9 -6.50 24.10 -2.74
N SER A 10 -7.21 23.91 -3.84
CA SER A 10 -6.88 22.83 -4.79
C SER A 10 -5.57 23.05 -5.59
N GLU A 11 -5.25 24.28 -5.97
CA GLU A 11 -3.99 24.58 -6.66
C GLU A 11 -2.78 24.52 -5.72
N THR A 12 -2.97 24.92 -4.47
CA THR A 12 -1.94 24.86 -3.42
C THR A 12 -1.66 23.41 -3.01
N ASP A 13 -2.70 22.60 -2.89
CA ASP A 13 -2.59 21.17 -2.53
C ASP A 13 -1.87 20.37 -3.61
N TRP A 14 -2.16 20.64 -4.89
CA TRP A 14 -1.46 20.00 -6.00
C TRP A 14 0.04 20.35 -6.05
N GLN A 15 0.40 21.58 -5.77
CA GLN A 15 1.80 22.00 -5.68
C GLN A 15 2.54 21.35 -4.50
N LEU A 16 1.84 21.17 -3.37
CA LEU A 16 2.35 20.45 -2.22
C LEU A 16 2.60 18.98 -2.55
N ILE A 17 1.64 18.30 -3.16
CA ILE A 17 1.78 16.91 -3.61
C ILE A 17 2.95 16.78 -4.59
N GLN A 18 3.10 17.71 -5.52
CA GLN A 18 4.19 17.69 -6.51
C GLN A 18 5.56 17.89 -5.87
N ARG A 19 5.69 18.75 -4.86
CA ARG A 19 6.92 18.92 -4.08
C ARG A 19 7.27 17.64 -3.30
N LEU A 20 6.27 17.03 -2.70
CA LEU A 20 6.40 15.80 -1.94
C LEU A 20 6.80 14.63 -2.85
N LEU A 21 6.22 14.52 -4.04
CA LEU A 21 6.61 13.55 -5.06
C LEU A 21 8.08 13.68 -5.47
N ASN A 22 8.63 14.91 -5.48
CA ASN A 22 10.03 15.12 -5.79
C ASN A 22 10.99 14.48 -4.76
N TYR A 23 10.60 14.40 -3.49
CA TYR A 23 11.38 13.66 -2.49
C TYR A 23 11.35 12.15 -2.76
N CYS A 24 10.21 11.59 -3.15
CA CYS A 24 10.12 10.18 -3.58
C CYS A 24 11.00 9.90 -4.82
N LEU A 25 11.01 10.83 -5.80
CA LEU A 25 11.78 10.69 -7.03
C LEU A 25 13.30 10.72 -6.77
N ARG A 26 13.74 11.26 -5.65
CA ARG A 26 15.16 11.22 -5.24
C ARG A 26 15.61 9.79 -4.93
N TYR A 27 14.70 8.96 -4.42
CA TYR A 27 14.97 7.57 -4.02
C TYR A 27 14.38 6.55 -5.00
N LYS A 28 14.54 6.79 -6.32
CA LYS A 28 13.98 5.96 -7.40
C LYS A 28 14.24 4.46 -7.22
N VAL A 29 15.45 4.09 -6.77
CA VAL A 29 15.84 2.70 -6.58
C VAL A 29 15.00 2.02 -5.50
N LEU A 30 14.76 2.71 -4.37
CA LEU A 30 13.94 2.16 -3.28
C LEU A 30 12.47 2.04 -3.70
N VAL A 31 11.95 3.07 -4.38
CA VAL A 31 10.57 3.07 -4.90
C VAL A 31 10.39 1.94 -5.92
N THR A 32 11.25 1.83 -6.93
CA THR A 32 11.14 0.79 -7.95
C THR A 32 11.34 -0.60 -7.37
N ALA A 33 12.28 -0.79 -6.43
CA ALA A 33 12.49 -2.07 -5.76
C ALA A 33 11.26 -2.47 -4.93
N SER A 34 10.63 -1.55 -4.19
CA SER A 34 9.41 -1.85 -3.44
C SER A 34 8.24 -2.22 -4.35
N LEU A 35 8.09 -1.54 -5.49
CA LEU A 35 7.06 -1.86 -6.48
C LEU A 35 7.30 -3.22 -7.17
N ILE A 36 8.55 -3.56 -7.48
CA ILE A 36 8.88 -4.87 -8.07
C ILE A 36 8.59 -6.01 -7.09
N LEU A 37 8.92 -5.84 -5.80
CA LEU A 37 8.64 -6.84 -4.76
C LEU A 37 7.13 -7.05 -4.51
N LEU A 38 6.32 -6.06 -4.84
CA LEU A 38 4.87 -6.13 -4.70
C LEU A 38 4.25 -7.19 -5.63
N LEU A 39 4.80 -7.38 -6.84
CA LEU A 39 4.29 -8.36 -7.80
C LEU A 39 4.33 -9.80 -7.25
N PRO A 40 5.49 -10.34 -6.83
CA PRO A 40 5.53 -11.70 -6.30
C PRO A 40 4.77 -11.84 -4.97
N ALA A 41 4.73 -10.81 -4.14
CA ALA A 41 3.94 -10.81 -2.91
C ALA A 41 2.44 -10.97 -3.19
N SER A 42 1.89 -10.18 -4.12
CA SER A 42 0.48 -10.23 -4.50
C SER A 42 0.11 -11.52 -5.22
N ILE A 43 0.95 -12.00 -6.13
CA ILE A 43 0.74 -13.28 -6.84
C ILE A 43 0.70 -14.44 -5.83
N SER A 44 1.66 -14.49 -4.90
CA SER A 44 1.69 -15.53 -3.87
C SER A 44 0.43 -15.51 -3.00
N GLY A 45 -0.07 -14.33 -2.62
CA GLY A 45 -1.30 -14.18 -1.86
C GLY A 45 -2.55 -14.66 -2.62
N THR A 46 -2.60 -14.45 -3.93
CA THR A 46 -3.73 -14.86 -4.78
C THR A 46 -3.74 -16.38 -5.05
N ILE A 47 -2.58 -17.02 -5.05
CA ILE A 47 -2.46 -18.48 -5.25
C ILE A 47 -3.04 -19.26 -4.06
N GLN A 48 -2.94 -18.75 -2.84
CA GLN A 48 -3.39 -19.47 -1.63
C GLN A 48 -4.90 -19.85 -1.66
N PRO A 49 -5.85 -18.94 -1.94
CA PRO A 49 -7.25 -19.31 -2.06
C PRO A 49 -7.52 -20.35 -3.14
N LEU A 50 -6.75 -20.31 -4.25
CA LEU A 50 -6.86 -21.30 -5.33
C LEU A 50 -6.44 -22.69 -4.88
N LEU A 51 -5.34 -22.80 -4.13
CA LEU A 51 -4.87 -24.08 -3.57
C LEU A 51 -5.87 -24.64 -2.56
N ILE A 52 -6.46 -23.77 -1.72
CA ILE A 52 -7.51 -24.17 -0.77
C ILE A 52 -8.75 -24.66 -1.52
N GLY A 53 -9.17 -23.95 -2.58
CA GLY A 53 -10.27 -24.40 -3.45
C GLY A 53 -10.01 -25.77 -4.05
N GLN A 54 -8.81 -26.02 -4.60
CA GLN A 54 -8.45 -27.32 -5.13
C GLN A 54 -8.42 -28.45 -4.06
N ALA A 55 -8.02 -28.11 -2.83
CA ALA A 55 -8.07 -29.08 -1.74
C ALA A 55 -9.52 -29.47 -1.37
N ILE A 56 -10.44 -28.50 -1.37
CA ILE A 56 -11.86 -28.71 -1.12
C ILE A 56 -12.46 -29.56 -2.25
N SER A 57 -12.23 -29.21 -3.52
CA SER A 57 -12.72 -29.98 -4.67
C SER A 57 -12.20 -31.41 -4.66
N LEU A 58 -10.94 -31.61 -4.26
CA LEU A 58 -10.37 -32.95 -4.13
C LEU A 58 -11.07 -33.79 -3.05
N ILE A 59 -11.46 -33.19 -1.92
CA ILE A 59 -12.20 -33.88 -0.85
C ILE A 59 -13.62 -34.20 -1.27
N LEU A 60 -14.27 -33.30 -2.03
CA LEU A 60 -15.65 -33.49 -2.51
C LEU A 60 -15.74 -34.43 -3.71
N GLY A 61 -14.61 -34.80 -4.31
CA GLY A 61 -14.55 -35.64 -5.52
C GLY A 61 -15.00 -34.91 -6.79
N GLU A 62 -14.89 -33.58 -6.78
CA GLU A 62 -15.18 -32.75 -7.95
C GLU A 62 -13.99 -32.68 -8.91
N GLU A 63 -14.17 -32.02 -10.07
CA GLU A 63 -13.09 -31.83 -11.03
C GLU A 63 -11.95 -31.02 -10.44
N THR A 64 -10.77 -31.62 -10.38
CA THR A 64 -9.53 -31.00 -9.91
C THR A 64 -8.50 -30.96 -11.03
N TRP A 65 -7.35 -30.36 -10.79
CA TRP A 65 -6.24 -30.34 -11.75
C TRP A 65 -5.88 -31.76 -12.19
N LEU A 66 -5.60 -31.96 -13.49
CA LEU A 66 -5.36 -33.21 -14.13
C LEU A 66 -4.34 -34.12 -13.40
N PHE A 67 -3.28 -33.55 -12.82
CA PHE A 67 -2.27 -34.31 -12.09
C PHE A 67 -2.78 -34.80 -10.72
N LEU A 68 -3.74 -34.12 -10.09
CA LEU A 68 -4.32 -34.53 -8.81
C LEU A 68 -5.32 -35.67 -8.97
N GLN A 69 -5.95 -35.80 -10.14
CA GLN A 69 -6.90 -36.87 -10.43
C GLN A 69 -6.24 -38.25 -10.54
N GLN A 70 -4.93 -38.29 -10.78
CA GLN A 70 -4.18 -39.54 -10.98
C GLN A 70 -3.55 -40.09 -9.70
N ILE A 71 -3.63 -39.39 -8.58
CA ILE A 71 -3.01 -39.73 -7.30
C ILE A 71 -4.05 -39.99 -6.20
N SER A 72 -3.65 -40.75 -5.17
CA SER A 72 -4.55 -41.00 -4.04
C SER A 72 -4.89 -39.71 -3.29
N LEU A 73 -6.09 -39.65 -2.68
CA LEU A 73 -6.59 -38.50 -1.92
C LEU A 73 -5.57 -37.99 -0.88
N SER A 74 -4.94 -38.92 -0.13
CA SER A 74 -3.97 -38.56 0.91
C SER A 74 -2.70 -37.95 0.33
N GLN A 75 -2.22 -38.46 -0.81
CA GLN A 75 -1.06 -37.89 -1.50
C GLN A 75 -1.36 -36.52 -2.11
N GLY A 76 -2.52 -36.36 -2.72
CA GLY A 76 -2.97 -35.07 -3.28
C GLY A 76 -3.07 -33.99 -2.23
N LEU A 77 -3.68 -34.28 -1.07
CA LEU A 77 -3.76 -33.35 0.05
C LEU A 77 -2.38 -33.00 0.62
N ASN A 78 -1.47 -33.97 0.76
CA ASN A 78 -0.13 -33.70 1.22
C ASN A 78 0.65 -32.78 0.27
N ILE A 79 0.54 -33.00 -1.03
CA ILE A 79 1.18 -32.14 -2.05
C ILE A 79 0.63 -30.73 -1.97
N LEU A 80 -0.70 -30.57 -1.92
CA LEU A 80 -1.33 -29.24 -1.78
C LEU A 80 -0.92 -28.55 -0.49
N ALA A 81 -0.84 -29.27 0.63
CA ALA A 81 -0.38 -28.72 1.91
C ALA A 81 1.09 -28.23 1.85
N ILE A 82 1.97 -28.99 1.20
CA ILE A 82 3.37 -28.58 1.02
C ILE A 82 3.47 -27.34 0.13
N ILE A 83 2.73 -27.30 -0.99
CA ILE A 83 2.72 -26.14 -1.90
C ILE A 83 2.14 -24.92 -1.19
N LEU A 84 1.05 -25.09 -0.44
CA LEU A 84 0.45 -24.01 0.35
C LEU A 84 1.44 -23.45 1.37
N THR A 85 2.13 -24.32 2.11
CA THR A 85 3.14 -23.90 3.10
C THR A 85 4.29 -23.14 2.43
N LEU A 86 4.76 -23.63 1.27
CA LEU A 86 5.80 -22.96 0.49
C LEU A 86 5.36 -21.58 0.00
N THR A 87 4.14 -21.45 -0.53
CA THR A 87 3.62 -20.16 -1.00
C THR A 87 3.45 -19.16 0.15
N ILE A 88 3.03 -19.61 1.35
CA ILE A 88 2.96 -18.77 2.55
C ILE A 88 4.35 -18.25 2.96
N ILE A 89 5.36 -19.13 2.99
CA ILE A 89 6.74 -18.75 3.33
C ILE A 89 7.30 -17.75 2.31
N ILE A 90 7.10 -18.01 1.02
CA ILE A 90 7.53 -17.11 -0.06
C ILE A 90 6.86 -15.74 0.09
N GLN A 91 5.55 -15.71 0.29
CA GLN A 91 4.78 -14.47 0.50
C GLN A 91 5.33 -13.70 1.70
N LEU A 92 5.55 -14.36 2.84
CA LEU A 92 6.07 -13.74 4.07
C LEU A 92 7.44 -13.08 3.83
N ILE A 93 8.32 -13.72 3.07
CA ILE A 93 9.63 -13.16 2.72
C ILE A 93 9.46 -11.90 1.86
N PHE A 94 8.65 -11.95 0.80
CA PHE A 94 8.47 -10.81 -0.10
C PHE A 94 7.76 -9.64 0.59
N VAL A 95 6.72 -9.89 1.37
CA VAL A 95 5.99 -8.87 2.14
C VAL A 95 6.93 -8.22 3.18
N SER A 96 7.73 -9.01 3.89
CA SER A 96 8.69 -8.49 4.87
C SER A 96 9.78 -7.63 4.22
N MET A 97 10.33 -8.09 3.08
CA MET A 97 11.31 -7.29 2.31
C MET A 97 10.71 -5.99 1.78
N GLN A 98 9.50 -6.05 1.24
CA GLN A 98 8.77 -4.87 0.77
C GLN A 98 8.53 -3.88 1.90
N GLY A 99 7.99 -4.35 3.04
CA GLY A 99 7.75 -3.52 4.22
C GLY A 99 9.03 -2.85 4.73
N PHE A 100 10.15 -3.57 4.74
CA PHE A 100 11.44 -3.00 5.11
C PHE A 100 11.89 -1.88 4.15
N LEU A 101 11.74 -2.06 2.83
CA LEU A 101 12.11 -1.03 1.85
C LEU A 101 11.21 0.20 1.96
N VAL A 102 9.91 0.00 2.16
CA VAL A 102 8.92 1.08 2.35
C VAL A 102 9.24 1.87 3.62
N GLN A 103 9.50 1.18 4.73
CA GLN A 103 9.88 1.83 5.99
C GLN A 103 11.19 2.61 5.85
N LYS A 104 12.19 2.03 5.18
CA LYS A 104 13.47 2.70 4.91
C LYS A 104 13.27 3.95 4.07
N LEU A 105 12.42 3.89 3.04
CA LEU A 105 12.09 5.04 2.21
C LEU A 105 11.45 6.16 3.04
N GLY A 106 10.45 5.85 3.87
CA GLY A 106 9.81 6.81 4.76
C GLY A 106 10.81 7.50 5.69
N GLN A 107 11.71 6.73 6.32
CA GLN A 107 12.74 7.28 7.21
C GLN A 107 13.73 8.20 6.47
N GLN A 108 14.10 7.88 5.22
CA GLN A 108 14.99 8.72 4.43
C GLN A 108 14.32 10.03 4.00
N ILE A 109 13.06 9.98 3.58
CA ILE A 109 12.27 11.17 3.24
C ILE A 109 12.10 12.06 4.48
N THR A 110 11.75 11.47 5.64
CA THR A 110 11.63 12.19 6.92
C THR A 110 12.94 12.89 7.29
N ALA A 111 14.08 12.21 7.14
CA ALA A 111 15.39 12.78 7.44
C ALA A 111 15.73 13.96 6.50
N ASP A 112 15.45 13.82 5.20
CA ASP A 112 15.67 14.90 4.23
C ASP A 112 14.80 16.13 4.53
N ILE A 113 13.51 15.93 4.77
CA ILE A 113 12.58 17.01 5.11
C ILE A 113 13.02 17.69 6.42
N ARG A 114 13.42 16.92 7.43
CA ARG A 114 13.91 17.46 8.70
C ARG A 114 15.17 18.30 8.52
N ASN A 115 16.10 17.85 7.70
CA ASN A 115 17.33 18.59 7.38
C ASN A 115 17.03 19.89 6.64
N ASP A 116 16.17 19.85 5.62
CA ASP A 116 15.81 21.03 4.84
C ASP A 116 15.07 22.06 5.71
N LEU A 117 14.15 21.61 6.56
CA LEU A 117 13.44 22.46 7.54
C LEU A 117 14.41 23.07 8.56
N PHE A 118 15.32 22.27 9.10
CA PHE A 118 16.30 22.72 10.08
C PHE A 118 17.21 23.80 9.50
N ASN A 119 17.76 23.57 8.29
CA ASN A 119 18.58 24.54 7.60
C ASN A 119 17.82 25.82 7.28
N HIS A 120 16.53 25.70 6.91
CA HIS A 120 15.69 26.87 6.68
C HIS A 120 15.48 27.67 7.97
N VAL A 121 15.16 27.00 9.08
CA VAL A 121 14.97 27.64 10.39
C VAL A 121 16.24 28.35 10.84
N LEU A 122 17.43 27.76 10.66
CA LEU A 122 18.71 28.39 10.98
C LEU A 122 19.01 29.63 10.13
N SER A 123 18.45 29.73 8.93
CA SER A 123 18.60 30.90 8.06
C SER A 123 17.69 32.07 8.42
N LEU A 124 16.74 31.87 9.32
CA LEU A 124 15.80 32.93 9.75
C LEU A 124 16.48 33.91 10.71
N GLY A 125 16.10 35.18 10.59
CA GLY A 125 16.64 36.25 11.43
C GLY A 125 16.18 36.17 12.89
N ILE A 126 16.92 36.87 13.78
CA ILE A 126 16.68 36.90 15.23
C ILE A 126 15.24 37.29 15.57
N ASN A 127 14.65 38.23 14.85
CA ASN A 127 13.27 38.69 15.07
C ASN A 127 12.22 37.54 14.97
N PHE A 128 12.51 36.50 14.21
CA PHE A 128 11.65 35.30 14.12
C PHE A 128 11.68 34.50 15.43
N PHE A 129 12.85 34.33 16.01
CA PHE A 129 13.02 33.57 17.26
C PHE A 129 12.47 34.33 18.48
N ASP A 130 12.49 35.67 18.45
CA ASP A 130 11.88 36.52 19.50
C ASP A 130 10.35 36.40 19.49
N SER A 131 9.74 36.16 18.34
CA SER A 131 8.29 36.06 18.17
C SER A 131 7.72 34.65 18.23
N THR A 132 8.58 33.62 18.07
CA THR A 132 8.15 32.22 17.95
C THR A 132 8.73 31.35 19.07
N PRO A 133 7.89 30.72 19.92
CA PRO A 133 8.38 29.84 20.98
C PRO A 133 9.18 28.67 20.41
N VAL A 134 10.39 28.46 20.91
CA VAL A 134 11.31 27.39 20.48
C VAL A 134 10.66 26.00 20.57
N GLY A 135 9.84 25.75 21.61
CA GLY A 135 9.12 24.50 21.77
C GLY A 135 8.20 24.17 20.58
N LYS A 136 7.52 25.18 20.02
CA LYS A 136 6.67 25.01 18.82
C LYS A 136 7.48 24.62 17.59
N LEU A 137 8.68 25.18 17.44
CA LEU A 137 9.60 24.82 16.35
C LEU A 137 10.11 23.38 16.49
N ILE A 138 10.45 22.98 17.70
CA ILE A 138 10.91 21.60 17.98
C ILE A 138 9.79 20.60 17.63
N THR A 139 8.56 20.85 18.06
CA THR A 139 7.43 19.97 17.76
C THR A 139 7.21 19.85 16.24
N ARG A 140 7.30 20.94 15.49
CA ARG A 140 7.19 20.93 14.04
C ARG A 140 8.32 20.14 13.36
N LEU A 141 9.56 20.29 13.84
CA LEU A 141 10.73 19.61 13.32
C LEU A 141 10.76 18.11 13.65
N THR A 142 10.03 17.69 14.69
CA THR A 142 9.97 16.28 15.11
C THR A 142 8.66 15.64 14.70
N SER A 143 7.58 15.90 15.42
CA SER A 143 6.30 15.18 15.28
C SER A 143 5.60 15.43 13.95
N ASP A 144 5.57 16.70 13.48
CA ASP A 144 4.88 17.00 12.22
C ASP A 144 5.63 16.41 11.02
N VAL A 145 6.97 16.42 11.05
CA VAL A 145 7.79 15.81 9.98
C VAL A 145 7.70 14.29 10.01
N GLU A 146 7.62 13.68 11.20
CA GLU A 146 7.44 12.24 11.35
C GLU A 146 6.09 11.79 10.80
N ALA A 147 5.01 12.51 11.10
CA ALA A 147 3.68 12.28 10.53
C ALA A 147 3.68 12.36 8.99
N LEU A 148 4.43 13.30 8.40
CA LEU A 148 4.61 13.35 6.95
C LEU A 148 5.33 12.11 6.43
N GLY A 149 6.38 11.64 7.09
CA GLY A 149 7.08 10.41 6.72
C GLY A 149 6.18 9.18 6.72
N ASP A 150 5.29 9.08 7.70
CA ASP A 150 4.31 7.99 7.79
C ASP A 150 3.28 8.05 6.67
N VAL A 151 2.80 9.24 6.30
CA VAL A 151 1.90 9.42 5.13
C VAL A 151 2.58 8.94 3.84
N PHE A 152 3.88 9.14 3.70
CA PHE A 152 4.61 8.66 2.52
C PHE A 152 4.84 7.16 2.52
N SER A 153 5.27 6.60 3.66
CA SER A 153 5.63 5.20 3.76
C SER A 153 4.39 4.29 3.75
N THR A 154 3.43 4.56 4.62
CA THR A 154 2.22 3.72 4.76
C THR A 154 1.09 4.18 3.86
N GLY A 155 0.93 5.49 3.63
CA GLY A 155 -0.15 6.04 2.83
C GLY A 155 0.05 5.82 1.33
N ALA A 156 0.98 6.53 0.70
CA ALA A 156 1.11 6.53 -0.76
C ALA A 156 1.48 5.15 -1.34
N ILE A 157 2.44 4.45 -0.71
CA ILE A 157 2.86 3.12 -1.20
C ILE A 157 1.82 2.07 -0.82
N GLY A 158 1.15 2.19 0.33
CA GLY A 158 0.05 1.33 0.73
C GLY A 158 -1.09 1.36 -0.30
N VAL A 159 -1.57 2.54 -0.66
CA VAL A 159 -2.63 2.71 -1.68
C VAL A 159 -2.22 2.10 -3.02
N ILE A 160 -0.98 2.30 -3.47
CA ILE A 160 -0.48 1.67 -4.71
C ILE A 160 -0.48 0.14 -4.57
N SER A 161 -0.05 -0.37 -3.42
CA SER A 161 -0.03 -1.80 -3.13
C SER A 161 -1.44 -2.41 -3.16
N ASP A 162 -2.41 -1.74 -2.55
CA ASP A 162 -3.80 -2.18 -2.50
C ASP A 162 -4.44 -2.16 -3.88
N LEU A 163 -4.21 -1.10 -4.68
CA LEU A 163 -4.68 -1.03 -6.07
C LEU A 163 -4.11 -2.17 -6.93
N PHE A 164 -2.81 -2.47 -6.77
CA PHE A 164 -2.19 -3.61 -7.45
C PHE A 164 -2.79 -4.95 -7.03
N SER A 165 -3.02 -5.14 -5.73
CA SER A 165 -3.65 -6.36 -5.21
C SER A 165 -5.07 -6.53 -5.73
N ILE A 166 -5.88 -5.48 -5.74
CA ILE A 166 -7.24 -5.48 -6.30
C ILE A 166 -7.19 -5.85 -7.78
N LEU A 167 -6.26 -5.28 -8.54
CA LEU A 167 -6.13 -5.56 -9.97
C LEU A 167 -5.76 -7.03 -10.24
N ILE A 168 -4.82 -7.60 -9.48
CA ILE A 168 -4.44 -9.01 -9.60
C ILE A 168 -5.60 -9.93 -9.23
N ILE A 169 -6.31 -9.63 -8.14
CA ILE A 169 -7.48 -10.40 -7.72
C ILE A 169 -8.57 -10.33 -8.80
N ALA A 170 -8.85 -9.15 -9.34
CA ALA A 170 -9.83 -8.98 -10.41
C ALA A 170 -9.46 -9.80 -11.67
N ILE A 171 -8.20 -9.71 -12.13
CA ILE A 171 -7.72 -10.50 -13.28
C ILE A 171 -7.89 -12.00 -13.01
N THR A 172 -7.53 -12.47 -11.81
CA THR A 172 -7.64 -13.87 -11.44
C THR A 172 -9.10 -14.34 -11.41
N MET A 173 -9.99 -13.55 -10.84
CA MET A 173 -11.43 -13.82 -10.81
C MET A 173 -12.03 -13.90 -12.23
N PHE A 174 -11.68 -12.95 -13.09
CA PHE A 174 -12.12 -12.97 -14.50
C PHE A 174 -11.58 -14.18 -15.26
N SER A 175 -10.37 -14.62 -14.98
CA SER A 175 -9.75 -15.80 -15.62
C SER A 175 -10.41 -17.10 -15.18
N LEU A 176 -10.88 -17.18 -13.93
CA LEU A 176 -11.54 -18.38 -13.39
C LEU A 176 -13.03 -18.45 -13.78
N GLN A 177 -13.76 -17.39 -13.51
CA GLN A 177 -15.18 -17.27 -13.87
C GLN A 177 -15.53 -15.80 -14.10
N TRP A 178 -15.67 -15.42 -15.36
CA TRP A 178 -16.01 -14.04 -15.78
C TRP A 178 -17.31 -13.51 -15.15
N GLN A 179 -18.29 -14.38 -14.87
CA GLN A 179 -19.57 -14.03 -14.25
C GLN A 179 -19.39 -13.54 -12.80
N LEU A 180 -18.54 -14.24 -12.02
CA LEU A 180 -18.23 -13.85 -10.65
C LEU A 180 -17.41 -12.54 -10.61
N GLY A 181 -16.48 -12.36 -11.54
CA GLY A 181 -15.73 -11.11 -11.68
C GLY A 181 -16.64 -9.92 -11.96
N LEU A 182 -17.66 -10.10 -12.81
CA LEU A 182 -18.61 -9.04 -13.15
C LEU A 182 -19.52 -8.69 -11.94
N ILE A 183 -19.99 -9.69 -11.20
CA ILE A 183 -20.78 -9.47 -9.98
C ILE A 183 -19.96 -8.70 -8.94
N LEU A 184 -18.68 -9.04 -8.77
CA LEU A 184 -17.79 -8.39 -7.81
C LEU A 184 -17.60 -6.91 -8.14
N ILE A 185 -17.35 -6.57 -9.42
CA ILE A 185 -17.22 -5.17 -9.86
C ILE A 185 -18.54 -4.43 -9.66
N LEU A 186 -19.67 -5.06 -9.96
CA LEU A 186 -20.99 -4.44 -9.85
C LEU A 186 -21.38 -4.18 -8.39
N MET A 187 -20.92 -5.01 -7.46
CA MET A 187 -21.08 -4.80 -6.02
C MET A 187 -20.07 -3.78 -5.44
N MET A 188 -18.88 -3.68 -6.01
CA MET A 188 -17.86 -2.76 -5.52
C MET A 188 -18.18 -1.30 -5.84
N LEU A 189 -18.81 -1.03 -6.99
CA LEU A 189 -19.20 0.31 -7.42
C LEU A 189 -20.14 1.03 -6.42
N PRO A 190 -21.31 0.46 -6.02
CA PRO A 190 -22.17 1.13 -5.05
C PRO A 190 -21.53 1.24 -3.66
N CYS A 191 -20.66 0.29 -3.27
CA CYS A 191 -19.94 0.37 -2.01
C CYS A 191 -18.96 1.56 -1.98
N LEU A 192 -18.23 1.78 -3.06
CA LEU A 192 -17.32 2.93 -3.19
C LEU A 192 -18.08 4.27 -3.24
N LEU A 193 -19.19 4.34 -3.96
CA LEU A 193 -20.03 5.55 -4.01
C LEU A 193 -20.63 5.86 -2.65
N TYR A 194 -21.12 4.85 -1.92
CA TYR A 194 -21.70 5.03 -0.60
C TYR A 194 -20.65 5.47 0.45
N THR A 195 -19.44 4.93 0.40
CA THR A 195 -18.36 5.36 1.30
C THR A 195 -17.82 6.75 0.96
N SER A 196 -17.86 7.16 -0.30
CA SER A 196 -17.49 8.52 -0.72
C SER A 196 -18.50 9.55 -0.23
N ASP A 197 -19.82 9.27 -0.36
CA ASP A 197 -20.87 10.15 0.14
C ASP A 197 -20.83 10.31 1.68
N ALA A 198 -20.52 9.22 2.40
CA ALA A 198 -20.40 9.25 3.86
C ALA A 198 -19.16 10.04 4.35
N ALA A 199 -18.12 10.15 3.52
CA ALA A 199 -16.92 10.93 3.85
C ALA A 199 -17.09 12.44 3.57
N ASP A 200 -18.05 12.83 2.75
CA ASP A 200 -18.36 14.23 2.43
C ASP A 200 -19.37 14.86 3.41
N GLU A 201 -19.98 14.05 4.31
CA GLU A 201 -20.96 14.54 5.31
C GLU A 201 -20.35 14.88 6.70
N ASP A 202 -19.05 14.62 6.95
CA ASP A 202 -18.30 14.96 8.18
C ASP A 202 -17.35 16.17 7.94
#